data_7195f29e84c4e0a02c53cf3764a31415
#
_entry.id   7195f29e84c4e0a02c53cf3764a31415
#
_cell.length_a   1.000
_cell.length_b   1.000
_cell.length_c   1.000
_cell.angle_alpha   90.00
_cell.angle_beta   90.00
_cell.angle_gamma   90.00
#
_symmetry.space_group_name_H-M   'P 1'
#
loop_
_entity.id
_entity.type
_entity.pdbx_description
1 polymer ?
#
loop_
_entity_poly.entity_id
_entity_poly.type
_entity_poly.pdbx_seq_one_letter_code
_entity_poly.pdbx_strand_id
1 'polypeptide(L)'
;MVLDNKGIISYLRVLKEDLIIFKIKPSEGKVPDFKAGQFVTIGLHVPSEGKIVRRAYSIASPPEQKNVFELLVRWVKKPVPGRLTTELFNRRELDEILWVKPTGAFTIDEKKHDGTPDNRRMVLIGGGTGLAPFISYALHLKSIGSKREIVILHGASYVDELSYRELLTDLENESLELGKDKWNFRYRASISRPQEWFNRSWNGQKGRVESFLRPKLGTDKSPLEELVGESITLENTIFYVCGWQGTVDGALDYLIPKGFVTERNKRKDGSYDVKFESYG
;
A
#
# COMPACT_ATOMS: atom_id res chain seq x y z
N MET A 1 27.94 -8.49 6.69
CA MET A 1 27.24 -9.67 6.13
C MET A 1 25.83 -9.67 6.72
N VAL A 2 24.81 -9.52 5.91
CA VAL A 2 23.42 -9.58 6.39
C VAL A 2 23.11 -11.05 6.64
N LEU A 3 22.86 -11.44 7.89
CA LEU A 3 22.46 -12.81 8.22
C LEU A 3 20.99 -12.98 7.77
N ASP A 4 20.78 -13.88 6.82
CA ASP A 4 19.43 -14.27 6.42
C ASP A 4 18.80 -15.15 7.50
N ASN A 5 17.57 -14.83 7.88
CA ASN A 5 16.75 -15.69 8.72
C ASN A 5 15.99 -16.68 7.81
N LYS A 6 15.69 -17.84 8.33
CA LYS A 6 14.87 -18.84 7.66
C LYS A 6 13.39 -18.69 8.02
N GLY A 7 12.54 -18.98 7.08
CA GLY A 7 11.11 -19.08 7.24
C GLY A 7 10.50 -20.03 6.23
N ILE A 8 9.24 -20.31 6.39
CA ILE A 8 8.44 -21.10 5.44
C ILE A 8 7.28 -20.28 4.90
N ILE A 9 6.87 -20.56 3.69
CA ILE A 9 5.61 -20.05 3.14
C ILE A 9 4.47 -20.79 3.85
N SER A 10 3.82 -20.14 4.79
CA SER A 10 2.75 -20.75 5.61
C SER A 10 1.35 -20.60 5.02
N TYR A 11 1.21 -19.79 3.99
CA TYR A 11 -0.03 -19.56 3.25
C TYR A 11 0.28 -18.97 1.90
N LEU A 12 -0.43 -19.40 0.84
CA LEU A 12 -0.31 -18.87 -0.51
C LEU A 12 -1.70 -18.79 -1.16
N ARG A 13 -2.11 -17.59 -1.55
CA ARG A 13 -3.33 -17.33 -2.30
C ARG A 13 -2.99 -16.72 -3.66
N VAL A 14 -3.34 -17.43 -4.71
CA VAL A 14 -3.25 -16.93 -6.08
C VAL A 14 -4.50 -16.08 -6.35
N LEU A 15 -4.32 -14.78 -6.58
CA LEU A 15 -5.40 -13.86 -6.97
C LEU A 15 -5.55 -13.84 -8.49
N LYS A 16 -4.41 -13.88 -9.19
CA LYS A 16 -4.30 -13.94 -10.64
C LYS A 16 -3.00 -14.66 -11.01
N GLU A 17 -2.85 -15.08 -12.26
CA GLU A 17 -1.64 -15.79 -12.73
C GLU A 17 -0.31 -15.06 -12.43
N ASP A 18 -0.37 -13.74 -12.22
CA ASP A 18 0.77 -12.88 -11.93
C ASP A 18 0.63 -12.08 -10.62
N LEU A 19 -0.35 -12.41 -9.76
CA LEU A 19 -0.59 -11.70 -8.51
C LEU A 19 -0.93 -12.68 -7.38
N ILE A 20 -0.11 -12.66 -6.32
CA ILE A 20 -0.27 -13.53 -5.15
C ILE A 20 -0.23 -12.75 -3.84
N ILE A 21 -0.94 -13.30 -2.84
CA ILE A 21 -0.73 -12.98 -1.43
C ILE A 21 -0.09 -14.22 -0.80
N PHE A 22 0.97 -14.04 -0.02
CA PHE A 22 1.55 -15.14 0.73
C PHE A 22 2.03 -14.68 2.11
N LYS A 23 2.13 -15.66 3.03
CA LYS A 23 2.59 -15.42 4.40
C LYS A 23 3.88 -16.18 4.65
N ILE A 24 4.84 -15.50 5.25
CA ILE A 24 6.10 -16.10 5.71
C ILE A 24 6.01 -16.25 7.23
N LYS A 25 6.11 -17.50 7.70
CA LYS A 25 6.27 -17.82 9.11
C LYS A 25 7.77 -17.99 9.40
N PRO A 26 8.37 -17.23 10.34
CA PRO A 26 9.73 -17.50 10.78
C PRO A 26 9.90 -18.95 11.24
N SER A 27 11.01 -19.60 10.87
CA SER A 27 11.31 -20.97 11.32
C SER A 27 11.63 -21.00 12.81
N GLU A 28 12.19 -19.92 13.33
CA GLU A 28 12.50 -19.75 14.75
C GLU A 28 11.95 -18.41 15.25
N GLY A 29 11.47 -18.40 16.49
CA GLY A 29 10.98 -17.19 17.16
C GLY A 29 9.68 -16.63 16.56
N LYS A 30 9.59 -15.31 16.58
CA LYS A 30 8.43 -14.52 16.09
C LYS A 30 8.90 -13.47 15.09
N VAL A 31 7.96 -12.89 14.36
CA VAL A 31 8.18 -11.67 13.60
C VAL A 31 8.75 -10.59 14.53
N PRO A 32 9.92 -10.00 14.22
CA PRO A 32 10.50 -8.95 15.04
C PRO A 32 9.62 -7.70 15.02
N ASP A 33 9.88 -6.78 15.94
CA ASP A 33 9.19 -5.49 15.95
C ASP A 33 9.51 -4.70 14.68
N PHE A 34 8.46 -4.12 14.11
CA PHE A 34 8.55 -3.23 12.96
C PHE A 34 7.43 -2.18 13.03
N LYS A 35 7.53 -1.15 12.21
CA LYS A 35 6.49 -0.12 12.07
C LYS A 35 5.66 -0.40 10.83
N ALA A 36 4.35 -0.15 10.91
CA ALA A 36 3.48 -0.22 9.72
C ALA A 36 4.07 0.59 8.57
N GLY A 37 4.06 0.00 7.35
CA GLY A 37 4.65 0.55 6.14
C GLY A 37 6.11 0.17 5.87
N GLN A 38 6.80 -0.46 6.83
CA GLN A 38 8.13 -1.02 6.56
C GLN A 38 8.07 -2.21 5.61
N PHE A 39 9.19 -2.52 4.99
CA PHE A 39 9.37 -3.68 4.12
C PHE A 39 10.25 -4.75 4.76
N VAL A 40 10.09 -5.98 4.30
CA VAL A 40 10.99 -7.10 4.54
C VAL A 40 11.72 -7.45 3.26
N THR A 41 13.03 -7.72 3.35
CA THR A 41 13.77 -8.26 2.20
C THR A 41 13.68 -9.77 2.25
N ILE A 42 13.16 -10.38 1.19
CA ILE A 42 13.13 -11.83 1.03
C ILE A 42 14.20 -12.30 0.04
N GLY A 43 14.66 -13.53 0.20
CA GLY A 43 15.70 -14.16 -0.63
C GLY A 43 15.31 -15.58 -1.03
N LEU A 44 15.60 -15.93 -2.28
CA LEU A 44 15.48 -17.27 -2.82
C LEU A 44 16.72 -17.63 -3.61
N HIS A 45 17.09 -18.92 -3.58
CA HIS A 45 18.10 -19.45 -4.49
C HIS A 45 17.52 -19.43 -5.91
N VAL A 46 18.24 -18.79 -6.83
CA VAL A 46 17.87 -18.73 -8.25
C VAL A 46 18.84 -19.65 -9.01
N PRO A 47 18.38 -20.83 -9.46
CA PRO A 47 19.27 -21.83 -10.07
C PRO A 47 20.04 -21.30 -11.28
N SER A 48 19.39 -20.52 -12.14
CA SER A 48 20.01 -19.91 -13.32
C SER A 48 21.16 -18.95 -13.01
N GLU A 49 21.25 -18.46 -11.77
CA GLU A 49 22.33 -17.55 -11.33
C GLU A 49 23.31 -18.20 -10.33
N GLY A 50 22.99 -19.40 -9.86
CA GLY A 50 23.80 -20.11 -8.86
C GLY A 50 23.91 -19.38 -7.51
N LYS A 51 23.01 -18.42 -7.22
CA LYS A 51 23.10 -17.60 -6.01
C LYS A 51 21.72 -17.22 -5.45
N ILE A 52 21.72 -16.70 -4.22
CA ILE A 52 20.53 -16.12 -3.59
C ILE A 52 20.30 -14.72 -4.17
N VAL A 53 19.13 -14.51 -4.75
CA VAL A 53 18.63 -13.20 -5.16
C VAL A 53 17.70 -12.64 -4.10
N ARG A 54 17.85 -11.37 -3.75
CA ARG A 54 17.06 -10.70 -2.70
C ARG A 54 16.27 -9.54 -3.28
N ARG A 55 15.04 -9.32 -2.76
CA ARG A 55 14.18 -8.16 -3.07
C ARG A 55 13.39 -7.73 -1.85
N ALA A 56 13.19 -6.43 -1.74
CA ALA A 56 12.35 -5.81 -0.73
C ALA A 56 10.87 -5.87 -1.14
N TYR A 57 10.02 -6.14 -0.16
CA TYR A 57 8.56 -6.13 -0.32
C TYR A 57 7.92 -5.49 0.90
N SER A 58 7.03 -4.51 0.68
CA SER A 58 6.28 -3.87 1.75
C SER A 58 5.42 -4.90 2.48
N ILE A 59 5.45 -4.84 3.81
CA ILE A 59 4.70 -5.75 4.67
C ILE A 59 3.24 -5.30 4.69
N ALA A 60 2.32 -6.20 4.35
CA ALA A 60 0.88 -5.94 4.37
C ALA A 60 0.25 -6.26 5.74
N SER A 61 0.81 -7.22 6.50
CA SER A 61 0.35 -7.48 7.87
C SER A 61 0.68 -6.33 8.82
N PRO A 62 -0.14 -6.09 9.85
CA PRO A 62 0.14 -5.07 10.85
C PRO A 62 1.26 -5.50 11.80
N PRO A 63 1.96 -4.56 12.48
CA PRO A 63 3.03 -4.87 13.45
C PRO A 63 2.59 -5.76 14.62
N GLU A 64 1.32 -5.79 14.94
CA GLU A 64 0.70 -6.62 15.98
C GLU A 64 0.65 -8.11 15.61
N GLN A 65 0.69 -8.42 14.31
CA GLN A 65 0.76 -9.79 13.80
C GLN A 65 2.18 -10.35 13.98
N LYS A 66 2.43 -11.02 15.10
CA LYS A 66 3.77 -11.52 15.45
C LYS A 66 4.12 -12.91 14.91
N ASN A 67 3.21 -13.57 14.22
CA ASN A 67 3.43 -14.94 13.77
C ASN A 67 3.87 -15.05 12.31
N VAL A 68 3.49 -14.09 11.48
CA VAL A 68 3.75 -14.12 10.04
C VAL A 68 3.96 -12.72 9.47
N PHE A 69 4.78 -12.61 8.41
CA PHE A 69 4.71 -11.49 7.47
C PHE A 69 3.71 -11.83 6.38
N GLU A 70 2.85 -10.90 6.01
CA GLU A 70 2.00 -11.03 4.83
C GLU A 70 2.50 -10.08 3.74
N LEU A 71 2.63 -10.58 2.52
CA LEU A 71 3.17 -9.85 1.37
C LEU A 71 2.22 -9.97 0.18
N LEU A 72 2.10 -8.88 -0.58
CA LEU A 72 1.37 -8.83 -1.86
C LEU A 72 2.40 -8.67 -2.98
N VAL A 73 2.49 -9.66 -3.87
CA VAL A 73 3.53 -9.69 -4.89
C VAL A 73 2.97 -9.87 -6.28
N ARG A 74 3.43 -9.03 -7.21
CA ARG A 74 3.18 -9.19 -8.62
C ARG A 74 4.41 -9.77 -9.32
N TRP A 75 4.18 -10.73 -10.20
CA TRP A 75 5.19 -11.25 -11.10
C TRP A 75 5.39 -10.27 -12.27
N VAL A 76 6.55 -9.65 -12.34
CA VAL A 76 6.94 -8.81 -13.47
C VAL A 76 7.46 -9.72 -14.59
N LYS A 77 6.70 -9.81 -15.69
CA LYS A 77 7.01 -10.68 -16.83
C LYS A 77 7.76 -9.97 -17.96
N LYS A 78 7.62 -8.66 -18.09
CA LYS A 78 8.16 -7.85 -19.20
C LYS A 78 8.92 -6.63 -18.66
N PRO A 79 9.93 -6.11 -19.37
CA PRO A 79 10.53 -6.63 -20.62
C PRO A 79 11.31 -7.94 -20.42
N VAL A 80 11.83 -8.17 -19.19
CA VAL A 80 12.55 -9.40 -18.80
C VAL A 80 11.88 -9.92 -17.53
N PRO A 81 11.61 -11.22 -17.41
CA PRO A 81 11.06 -11.80 -16.19
C PRO A 81 11.92 -11.48 -14.96
N GLY A 82 11.29 -11.05 -13.90
CA GLY A 82 11.97 -10.78 -12.63
C GLY A 82 12.52 -12.08 -12.03
N ARG A 83 13.83 -12.12 -11.79
CA ARG A 83 14.55 -13.33 -11.34
C ARG A 83 13.97 -13.96 -10.07
N LEU A 84 13.85 -13.15 -9.00
CA LEU A 84 13.29 -13.65 -7.74
C LEU A 84 11.79 -13.92 -7.85
N THR A 85 11.01 -13.05 -8.51
CA THR A 85 9.57 -13.23 -8.64
C THR A 85 9.24 -14.48 -9.45
N THR A 86 10.01 -14.84 -10.48
CA THR A 86 9.85 -16.10 -11.22
C THR A 86 10.01 -17.29 -10.29
N GLU A 87 11.05 -17.34 -9.46
CA GLU A 87 11.25 -18.41 -8.49
C GLU A 87 10.15 -18.40 -7.41
N LEU A 88 9.71 -17.24 -6.97
CA LEU A 88 8.66 -17.13 -5.96
C LEU A 88 7.32 -17.72 -6.46
N PHE A 89 6.97 -17.47 -7.73
CA PHE A 89 5.74 -18.00 -8.33
C PHE A 89 5.78 -19.51 -8.61
N ASN A 90 6.97 -20.12 -8.55
CA ASN A 90 7.14 -21.58 -8.61
C ASN A 90 7.07 -22.22 -7.20
N ARG A 91 6.98 -21.45 -6.13
CA ARG A 91 6.93 -21.95 -4.75
C ARG A 91 5.53 -22.38 -4.34
N ARG A 92 5.52 -23.22 -3.30
CA ARG A 92 4.31 -23.76 -2.69
C ARG A 92 4.33 -23.50 -1.18
N GLU A 93 3.22 -23.73 -0.53
CA GLU A 93 3.19 -23.77 0.93
C GLU A 93 4.20 -24.81 1.46
N LEU A 94 4.82 -24.49 2.58
CA LEU A 94 5.89 -25.21 3.26
C LEU A 94 7.29 -25.05 2.62
N ASP A 95 7.43 -24.45 1.45
CA ASP A 95 8.75 -24.17 0.89
C ASP A 95 9.52 -23.17 1.77
N GLU A 96 10.85 -23.39 1.89
CA GLU A 96 11.75 -22.50 2.62
C GLU A 96 11.92 -21.18 1.86
N ILE A 97 11.96 -20.10 2.62
CA ILE A 97 12.25 -18.76 2.15
C ILE A 97 13.19 -18.05 3.13
N LEU A 98 14.12 -17.29 2.61
CA LEU A 98 15.01 -16.47 3.43
C LEU A 98 14.43 -15.07 3.60
N TRP A 99 14.67 -14.47 4.76
CA TRP A 99 14.22 -13.10 5.01
C TRP A 99 15.22 -12.33 5.89
N VAL A 100 15.21 -11.01 5.76
CA VAL A 100 16.05 -10.09 6.54
C VAL A 100 15.12 -9.21 7.38
N LYS A 101 15.61 -8.77 8.55
CA LYS A 101 14.86 -7.92 9.49
C LYS A 101 14.15 -6.77 8.78
N PRO A 102 12.89 -6.46 9.12
CA PRO A 102 12.16 -5.33 8.55
C PRO A 102 12.90 -4.01 8.70
N THR A 103 12.79 -3.16 7.69
CA THR A 103 13.35 -1.80 7.67
C THR A 103 12.55 -0.93 6.73
N GLY A 104 12.87 0.36 6.65
CA GLY A 104 12.22 1.32 5.76
C GLY A 104 11.74 2.56 6.51
N ALA A 105 11.64 3.67 5.77
CA ALA A 105 11.25 4.98 6.28
C ALA A 105 9.80 5.37 5.92
N PHE A 106 9.13 4.59 5.06
CA PHE A 106 7.75 4.84 4.65
C PHE A 106 6.79 4.40 5.76
N THR A 107 6.77 5.14 6.87
CA THR A 107 5.97 4.87 8.06
C THR A 107 5.02 6.02 8.35
N ILE A 108 4.01 5.76 9.18
CA ILE A 108 3.04 6.78 9.58
C ILE A 108 3.73 7.88 10.40
N ASP A 109 3.43 9.13 10.08
CA ASP A 109 3.86 10.27 10.87
C ASP A 109 2.75 10.60 11.89
N GLU A 110 3.07 10.38 13.16
CA GLU A 110 2.16 10.67 14.28
C GLU A 110 2.22 12.14 14.71
N LYS A 111 3.33 12.82 14.37
CA LYS A 111 3.59 14.21 14.75
C LYS A 111 3.97 15.05 13.55
N LYS A 112 3.58 16.31 13.58
CA LYS A 112 4.06 17.35 12.67
C LYS A 112 5.52 17.69 12.97
N HIS A 113 6.13 18.51 12.11
CA HIS A 113 7.51 18.97 12.25
C HIS A 113 7.78 19.75 13.56
N ASP A 114 6.75 20.40 14.12
CA ASP A 114 6.81 21.14 15.38
C ASP A 114 6.60 20.24 16.63
N GLY A 115 6.49 18.93 16.45
CA GLY A 115 6.29 17.95 17.51
C GLY A 115 4.83 17.81 17.99
N THR A 116 3.90 18.60 17.48
CA THR A 116 2.47 18.46 17.79
C THR A 116 1.87 17.23 17.11
N PRO A 117 0.80 16.63 17.65
CA PRO A 117 0.12 15.50 16.99
C PRO A 117 -0.37 15.89 15.59
N ASP A 118 -0.13 15.04 14.60
CA ASP A 118 -0.66 15.24 13.26
C ASP A 118 -2.04 14.55 13.13
N ASN A 119 -3.08 15.35 13.29
CA ASN A 119 -4.47 14.92 13.18
C ASN A 119 -5.07 15.10 11.77
N ARG A 120 -4.25 15.49 10.79
CA ARG A 120 -4.72 15.60 9.40
C ARG A 120 -5.26 14.27 8.90
N ARG A 121 -6.28 14.32 8.06
CA ARG A 121 -6.75 13.14 7.29
C ARG A 121 -5.59 12.49 6.56
N MET A 122 -5.51 11.17 6.62
CA MET A 122 -4.56 10.38 5.85
C MET A 122 -5.21 9.90 4.54
N VAL A 123 -4.75 10.41 3.41
CA VAL A 123 -5.15 9.91 2.09
C VAL A 123 -4.05 9.01 1.55
N LEU A 124 -4.36 7.72 1.44
CA LEU A 124 -3.43 6.64 1.10
C LEU A 124 -3.70 6.19 -0.34
N ILE A 125 -2.81 6.57 -1.27
CA ILE A 125 -2.98 6.32 -2.71
C ILE A 125 -2.11 5.14 -3.13
N GLY A 126 -2.74 3.98 -3.35
CA GLY A 126 -2.07 2.74 -3.71
C GLY A 126 -2.30 2.34 -5.18
N GLY A 127 -1.23 2.19 -5.97
CA GLY A 127 -1.30 1.62 -7.32
C GLY A 127 -0.88 0.15 -7.35
N GLY A 128 -1.79 -0.75 -7.72
CA GLY A 128 -1.51 -2.19 -7.75
C GLY A 128 -1.00 -2.73 -6.41
N THR A 129 0.19 -3.34 -6.38
CA THR A 129 0.82 -3.84 -5.16
C THR A 129 1.29 -2.75 -4.20
N GLY A 130 1.31 -1.48 -4.61
CA GLY A 130 1.52 -0.33 -3.72
C GLY A 130 0.45 -0.18 -2.64
N LEU A 131 -0.61 -0.98 -2.69
CA LEU A 131 -1.59 -1.09 -1.62
C LEU A 131 -1.01 -1.74 -0.35
N ALA A 132 -0.01 -2.61 -0.46
CA ALA A 132 0.48 -3.42 0.67
C ALA A 132 0.81 -2.63 1.95
N PRO A 133 1.62 -1.54 1.93
CA PRO A 133 1.89 -0.78 3.15
C PRO A 133 0.64 -0.15 3.75
N PHE A 134 -0.37 0.16 2.95
CA PHE A 134 -1.62 0.77 3.42
C PHE A 134 -2.57 -0.21 4.09
N ILE A 135 -2.50 -1.49 3.74
CA ILE A 135 -3.16 -2.56 4.51
C ILE A 135 -2.56 -2.61 5.92
N SER A 136 -1.22 -2.61 6.01
CA SER A 136 -0.53 -2.56 7.31
C SER A 136 -0.92 -1.33 8.12
N TYR A 137 -1.01 -0.15 7.49
CA TYR A 137 -1.44 1.09 8.14
C TYR A 137 -2.86 0.99 8.70
N ALA A 138 -3.82 0.58 7.86
CA ALA A 138 -5.23 0.50 8.25
C ALA A 138 -5.45 -0.46 9.42
N LEU A 139 -4.87 -1.65 9.35
CA LEU A 139 -5.00 -2.67 10.40
C LEU A 139 -4.31 -2.24 11.69
N HIS A 140 -3.11 -1.62 11.61
CA HIS A 140 -2.41 -1.06 12.76
C HIS A 140 -3.21 0.06 13.42
N LEU A 141 -3.64 1.07 12.67
CA LEU A 141 -4.40 2.21 13.19
C LEU A 141 -5.72 1.78 13.83
N LYS A 142 -6.38 0.77 13.24
CA LYS A 142 -7.55 0.15 13.85
C LYS A 142 -7.21 -0.51 15.18
N SER A 143 -6.15 -1.31 15.23
CA SER A 143 -5.76 -2.06 16.44
C SER A 143 -5.42 -1.18 17.63
N ILE A 144 -4.86 0.01 17.38
CA ILE A 144 -4.54 0.99 18.44
C ILE A 144 -5.70 1.97 18.72
N GLY A 145 -6.86 1.78 18.09
CA GLY A 145 -8.03 2.64 18.30
C GLY A 145 -7.84 4.08 17.81
N SER A 146 -7.10 4.27 16.71
CA SER A 146 -6.89 5.59 16.12
C SER A 146 -8.22 6.20 15.66
N LYS A 147 -8.43 7.48 16.00
CA LYS A 147 -9.60 8.27 15.56
C LYS A 147 -9.31 9.09 14.30
N ARG A 148 -8.10 9.03 13.79
CA ARG A 148 -7.67 9.78 12.60
C ARG A 148 -8.45 9.29 11.38
N GLU A 149 -8.94 10.23 10.55
CA GLU A 149 -9.64 9.87 9.32
C GLU A 149 -8.66 9.25 8.31
N ILE A 150 -9.02 8.09 7.79
CA ILE A 150 -8.21 7.32 6.84
C ILE A 150 -9.03 7.10 5.57
N VAL A 151 -8.47 7.49 4.43
CA VAL A 151 -9.05 7.25 3.12
C VAL A 151 -8.07 6.45 2.28
N ILE A 152 -8.41 5.23 1.89
CA ILE A 152 -7.63 4.44 0.94
C ILE A 152 -8.22 4.59 -0.46
N LEU A 153 -7.38 5.05 -1.40
CA LEU A 153 -7.66 5.08 -2.83
C LEU A 153 -6.80 4.02 -3.52
N HIS A 154 -7.43 3.01 -4.10
CA HIS A 154 -6.75 1.87 -4.71
C HIS A 154 -6.97 1.84 -6.23
N GLY A 155 -5.90 1.89 -7.00
CA GLY A 155 -5.93 1.76 -8.46
C GLY A 155 -5.44 0.41 -8.94
N ALA A 156 -6.17 -0.20 -9.87
CA ALA A 156 -5.76 -1.42 -10.57
C ALA A 156 -6.06 -1.31 -12.08
N SER A 157 -5.55 -2.25 -12.87
CA SER A 157 -5.93 -2.33 -14.29
C SER A 157 -7.25 -3.09 -14.48
N TYR A 158 -7.46 -4.11 -13.67
CA TYR A 158 -8.59 -5.03 -13.74
C TYR A 158 -9.25 -5.24 -12.38
N VAL A 159 -10.54 -5.60 -12.39
CA VAL A 159 -11.31 -5.84 -11.16
C VAL A 159 -10.74 -6.98 -10.32
N ASP A 160 -10.23 -8.03 -10.96
CA ASP A 160 -9.59 -9.18 -10.33
C ASP A 160 -8.20 -8.89 -9.73
N GLU A 161 -7.66 -7.71 -9.99
CA GLU A 161 -6.42 -7.20 -9.39
C GLU A 161 -6.64 -6.34 -8.14
N LEU A 162 -7.91 -6.05 -7.79
CA LEU A 162 -8.25 -5.32 -6.56
C LEU A 162 -8.07 -6.23 -5.34
N SER A 163 -6.81 -6.47 -5.00
CA SER A 163 -6.43 -7.22 -3.80
C SER A 163 -7.00 -6.58 -2.54
N TYR A 164 -7.31 -7.37 -1.53
CA TYR A 164 -7.87 -6.92 -0.24
C TYR A 164 -9.19 -6.12 -0.33
N ARG A 165 -9.88 -6.13 -1.48
CA ARG A 165 -11.11 -5.36 -1.65
C ARG A 165 -12.17 -5.70 -0.60
N GLU A 166 -12.38 -6.99 -0.31
CA GLU A 166 -13.32 -7.46 0.70
C GLU A 166 -12.93 -6.91 2.08
N LEU A 167 -11.69 -7.13 2.51
CA LEU A 167 -11.17 -6.61 3.79
C LEU A 167 -11.37 -5.10 3.93
N LEU A 168 -11.06 -4.32 2.87
CA LEU A 168 -11.19 -2.86 2.90
C LEU A 168 -12.65 -2.41 2.93
N THR A 169 -13.54 -3.15 2.26
CA THR A 169 -14.99 -2.91 2.32
C THR A 169 -15.54 -3.22 3.71
N ASP A 170 -15.09 -4.30 4.35
CA ASP A 170 -15.49 -4.67 5.71
C ASP A 170 -15.02 -3.62 6.72
N LEU A 171 -13.80 -3.10 6.58
CA LEU A 171 -13.28 -2.00 7.42
C LEU A 171 -14.12 -0.72 7.27
N GLU A 172 -14.60 -0.41 6.06
CA GLU A 172 -15.49 0.73 5.82
C GLU A 172 -16.89 0.49 6.43
N ASN A 173 -17.46 -0.69 6.25
CA ASN A 173 -18.75 -1.05 6.84
C ASN A 173 -18.70 -0.95 8.37
N GLU A 174 -17.66 -1.46 8.99
CA GLU A 174 -17.44 -1.33 10.42
C GLU A 174 -17.30 0.15 10.86
N SER A 175 -16.67 0.99 10.05
CA SER A 175 -16.60 2.43 10.30
C SER A 175 -17.97 3.09 10.29
N LEU A 176 -18.86 2.66 9.38
CA LEU A 176 -20.24 3.15 9.32
C LEU A 176 -21.05 2.72 10.54
N GLU A 177 -20.84 1.50 11.02
CA GLU A 177 -21.55 0.94 12.19
C GLU A 177 -21.09 1.56 13.51
N LEU A 178 -19.77 1.70 13.69
CA LEU A 178 -19.17 2.21 14.94
C LEU A 178 -19.26 3.73 15.08
N GLY A 179 -19.32 4.45 13.95
CA GLY A 179 -19.30 5.92 13.88
C GLY A 179 -17.87 6.49 13.93
N LYS A 180 -17.73 7.68 13.36
CA LYS A 180 -16.44 8.37 13.11
C LYS A 180 -15.61 8.61 14.37
N ASP A 181 -16.24 8.73 15.54
CA ASP A 181 -15.56 8.96 16.81
C ASP A 181 -14.81 7.73 17.34
N LYS A 182 -15.14 6.56 16.83
CA LYS A 182 -14.51 5.28 17.20
C LYS A 182 -13.58 4.77 16.12
N TRP A 183 -14.05 4.78 14.87
CA TRP A 183 -13.31 4.36 13.69
C TRP A 183 -13.75 5.18 12.47
N ASN A 184 -12.82 5.88 11.79
CA ASN A 184 -13.13 6.74 10.65
C ASN A 184 -12.32 6.30 9.42
N PHE A 185 -12.92 5.40 8.65
CA PHE A 185 -12.25 4.75 7.52
C PHE A 185 -13.13 4.78 6.26
N ARG A 186 -12.52 5.04 5.12
CA ARG A 186 -13.16 5.02 3.80
C ARG A 186 -12.28 4.34 2.78
N TYR A 187 -12.89 3.63 1.85
CA TYR A 187 -12.22 2.93 0.76
C TYR A 187 -12.87 3.21 -0.57
N ARG A 188 -12.08 3.55 -1.57
CA ARG A 188 -12.53 3.65 -2.97
C ARG A 188 -11.51 3.04 -3.90
N ALA A 189 -12.00 2.38 -4.96
CA ALA A 189 -11.16 1.77 -5.98
C ALA A 189 -11.43 2.36 -7.36
N SER A 190 -10.41 2.33 -8.23
CA SER A 190 -10.51 2.70 -9.63
C SER A 190 -9.89 1.65 -10.54
N ILE A 191 -10.43 1.54 -11.76
CA ILE A 191 -9.95 0.63 -12.80
C ILE A 191 -9.48 1.45 -14.00
N SER A 192 -8.22 1.27 -14.40
CA SER A 192 -7.61 2.05 -15.47
C SER A 192 -7.94 1.55 -16.89
N ARG A 193 -8.52 0.36 -17.03
CA ARG A 193 -8.91 -0.25 -18.31
C ARG A 193 -10.40 -0.58 -18.36
N PRO A 194 -11.32 0.40 -18.20
CA PRO A 194 -12.74 0.14 -18.07
C PRO A 194 -13.39 -0.45 -19.31
N GLN A 195 -12.79 -0.29 -20.50
CA GLN A 195 -13.29 -0.83 -21.77
C GLN A 195 -12.98 -2.32 -21.98
N GLU A 196 -12.00 -2.84 -21.24
CA GLU A 196 -11.64 -4.25 -21.35
C GLU A 196 -12.79 -5.16 -20.91
N TRP A 197 -12.95 -6.29 -21.60
CA TRP A 197 -14.05 -7.22 -21.38
C TRP A 197 -14.18 -7.67 -19.91
N PHE A 198 -13.08 -7.93 -19.24
CA PHE A 198 -13.03 -8.36 -17.84
C PHE A 198 -13.56 -7.31 -16.86
N ASN A 199 -13.64 -6.03 -17.28
CA ASN A 199 -14.05 -4.92 -16.42
C ASN A 199 -15.48 -4.44 -16.68
N ARG A 200 -16.28 -5.14 -17.50
CA ARG A 200 -17.64 -4.72 -17.88
C ARG A 200 -18.60 -4.52 -16.71
N SER A 201 -18.44 -5.30 -15.64
CA SER A 201 -19.25 -5.20 -14.43
C SER A 201 -18.81 -4.08 -13.47
N TRP A 202 -17.75 -3.34 -13.81
CA TRP A 202 -17.23 -2.30 -12.94
C TRP A 202 -18.07 -1.03 -13.01
N ASN A 203 -18.69 -0.66 -11.88
CA ASN A 203 -19.51 0.54 -11.74
C ASN A 203 -18.84 1.63 -10.88
N GLY A 204 -17.61 1.39 -10.37
CA GLY A 204 -16.85 2.36 -9.59
C GLY A 204 -16.10 3.38 -10.45
N GLN A 205 -15.15 4.09 -9.84
CA GLN A 205 -14.32 5.09 -10.50
C GLN A 205 -13.55 4.47 -11.68
N LYS A 206 -13.55 5.17 -12.81
CA LYS A 206 -12.82 4.80 -14.03
C LYS A 206 -11.60 5.69 -14.19
N GLY A 207 -10.51 5.11 -14.67
CA GLY A 207 -9.22 5.77 -14.81
C GLY A 207 -8.19 5.28 -13.80
N ARG A 208 -7.00 5.88 -13.85
CA ARG A 208 -5.94 5.61 -12.88
C ARG A 208 -6.31 6.19 -11.51
N VAL A 209 -5.63 5.76 -10.45
CA VAL A 209 -5.98 6.15 -9.08
C VAL A 209 -5.92 7.66 -8.83
N GLU A 210 -5.03 8.37 -9.50
CA GLU A 210 -4.95 9.83 -9.43
C GLU A 210 -6.19 10.56 -9.99
N SER A 211 -7.08 9.85 -10.70
CA SER A 211 -8.37 10.40 -11.13
C SER A 211 -9.29 10.79 -9.97
N PHE A 212 -9.07 10.23 -8.78
CA PHE A 212 -9.79 10.65 -7.58
C PHE A 212 -9.45 12.07 -7.13
N LEU A 213 -8.28 12.57 -7.49
CA LEU A 213 -7.82 13.91 -7.11
C LEU A 213 -8.38 15.00 -8.03
N ARG A 214 -8.72 14.65 -9.27
CA ARG A 214 -9.10 15.62 -10.31
C ARG A 214 -10.60 15.82 -10.39
N PRO A 215 -11.12 17.06 -10.40
CA PRO A 215 -12.52 17.33 -10.67
C PRO A 215 -12.97 16.70 -11.99
N LYS A 216 -14.19 16.19 -12.02
CA LYS A 216 -14.80 15.73 -13.27
C LYS A 216 -15.22 16.94 -14.10
N LEU A 217 -15.34 16.73 -15.40
CA LEU A 217 -15.82 17.78 -16.31
C LEU A 217 -17.19 18.29 -15.83
N GLY A 218 -17.31 19.62 -15.64
CA GLY A 218 -18.54 20.26 -15.17
C GLY A 218 -18.77 20.21 -13.66
N THR A 219 -17.77 19.78 -12.86
CA THR A 219 -17.81 19.84 -11.38
C THR A 219 -16.60 20.63 -10.86
N ASP A 220 -16.79 21.30 -9.71
CA ASP A 220 -15.69 22.01 -9.01
C ASP A 220 -14.99 21.11 -8.00
N LYS A 221 -15.58 20.00 -7.60
CA LYS A 221 -15.05 19.06 -6.61
C LYS A 221 -14.49 17.80 -7.26
N SER A 222 -13.37 17.36 -6.76
CA SER A 222 -12.82 16.05 -7.09
C SER A 222 -13.63 14.92 -6.43
N PRO A 223 -13.58 13.68 -6.95
CA PRO A 223 -14.21 12.53 -6.30
C PRO A 223 -13.74 12.30 -4.86
N LEU A 224 -12.51 12.68 -4.53
CA LEU A 224 -12.01 12.64 -3.15
C LEU A 224 -12.72 13.68 -2.28
N GLU A 225 -12.87 14.93 -2.74
CA GLU A 225 -13.57 15.98 -2.00
C GLU A 225 -15.07 15.68 -1.83
N GLU A 226 -15.70 15.06 -2.84
CA GLU A 226 -17.07 14.54 -2.70
C GLU A 226 -17.15 13.45 -1.63
N LEU A 227 -16.17 12.52 -1.62
CA LEU A 227 -16.14 11.42 -0.66
C LEU A 227 -16.00 11.92 0.80
N VAL A 228 -15.14 12.90 1.04
CA VAL A 228 -14.87 13.40 2.41
C VAL A 228 -15.79 14.52 2.83
N GLY A 229 -16.50 15.15 1.87
CA GLY A 229 -17.51 16.18 2.12
C GLY A 229 -16.95 17.60 2.27
N GLU A 230 -15.64 17.81 2.07
CA GLU A 230 -14.98 19.11 2.19
C GLU A 230 -13.79 19.24 1.21
N SER A 231 -13.30 20.47 1.04
CA SER A 231 -12.13 20.73 0.22
C SER A 231 -10.85 20.19 0.87
N ILE A 232 -9.94 19.69 0.03
CA ILE A 232 -8.64 19.18 0.44
C ILE A 232 -7.65 20.34 0.55
N THR A 233 -7.07 20.51 1.75
CA THR A 233 -6.10 21.57 2.05
C THR A 233 -4.85 21.03 2.74
N LEU A 234 -3.81 21.85 2.83
CA LEU A 234 -2.55 21.52 3.52
C LEU A 234 -2.74 21.31 5.02
N GLU A 235 -3.74 22.01 5.60
CA GLU A 235 -4.05 21.98 7.03
C GLU A 235 -4.84 20.73 7.44
N ASN A 236 -5.68 20.20 6.53
CA ASN A 236 -6.58 19.09 6.85
C ASN A 236 -6.15 17.74 6.30
N THR A 237 -5.18 17.66 5.37
CA THR A 237 -4.82 16.41 4.69
C THR A 237 -3.32 16.20 4.56
N ILE A 238 -2.87 14.97 4.78
CA ILE A 238 -1.56 14.46 4.40
C ILE A 238 -1.74 13.26 3.46
N PHE A 239 -0.90 13.18 2.43
CA PHE A 239 -0.92 12.13 1.43
C PHE A 239 0.21 11.13 1.63
N TYR A 240 -0.10 9.85 1.47
CA TYR A 240 0.87 8.77 1.33
C TYR A 240 0.63 8.09 -0.02
N VAL A 241 1.65 8.06 -0.87
CA VAL A 241 1.53 7.53 -2.24
C VAL A 241 2.49 6.36 -2.42
N CYS A 242 1.99 5.22 -2.86
CA CYS A 242 2.82 4.04 -3.10
C CYS A 242 2.41 3.30 -4.36
N GLY A 243 3.39 2.88 -5.16
CA GLY A 243 3.16 2.13 -6.40
C GLY A 243 4.30 2.29 -7.40
N TRP A 244 4.01 2.01 -8.68
CA TRP A 244 4.92 2.29 -9.76
C TRP A 244 5.17 3.79 -9.90
N GLN A 245 6.33 4.17 -10.48
CA GLN A 245 6.71 5.57 -10.66
C GLN A 245 5.57 6.39 -11.28
N GLY A 246 4.90 5.89 -12.31
CA GLY A 246 3.77 6.60 -12.94
C GLY A 246 2.55 6.83 -12.01
N THR A 247 2.38 6.06 -10.93
CA THR A 247 1.35 6.36 -9.91
C THR A 247 1.79 7.52 -9.04
N VAL A 248 3.06 7.52 -8.64
CA VAL A 248 3.66 8.61 -7.85
C VAL A 248 3.64 9.90 -8.64
N ASP A 249 4.15 9.88 -9.88
CA ASP A 249 4.20 11.06 -10.75
C ASP A 249 2.80 11.63 -10.99
N GLY A 250 1.82 10.78 -11.34
CA GLY A 250 0.45 11.23 -11.58
C GLY A 250 -0.22 11.89 -10.37
N ALA A 251 0.09 11.44 -9.15
CA ALA A 251 -0.37 12.08 -7.93
C ALA A 251 0.37 13.40 -7.66
N LEU A 252 1.70 13.42 -7.80
CA LEU A 252 2.52 14.61 -7.56
C LEU A 252 2.24 15.72 -8.59
N ASP A 253 2.02 15.37 -9.86
CA ASP A 253 1.65 16.33 -10.94
C ASP A 253 0.36 17.09 -10.61
N TYR A 254 -0.51 16.53 -9.79
CA TYR A 254 -1.71 17.20 -9.31
C TYR A 254 -1.49 17.96 -8.00
N LEU A 255 -0.78 17.37 -7.05
CA LEU A 255 -0.65 17.91 -5.70
C LEU A 255 0.34 19.09 -5.61
N ILE A 256 1.49 19.00 -6.29
CA ILE A 256 2.53 20.04 -6.22
C ILE A 256 2.03 21.41 -6.72
N PRO A 257 1.32 21.53 -7.88
CA PRO A 257 0.78 22.82 -8.32
C PRO A 257 -0.26 23.41 -7.36
N LYS A 258 -0.84 22.60 -6.46
CA LYS A 258 -1.78 23.05 -5.41
C LYS A 258 -1.07 23.44 -4.10
N GLY A 259 0.25 23.47 -4.10
CA GLY A 259 1.05 23.91 -2.93
C GLY A 259 1.43 22.79 -1.96
N PHE A 260 1.05 21.52 -2.22
CA PHE A 260 1.49 20.38 -1.42
C PHE A 260 2.98 20.14 -1.63
N VAL A 261 3.70 19.87 -0.54
CA VAL A 261 5.15 19.68 -0.56
C VAL A 261 5.50 18.26 -0.14
N THR A 262 6.46 17.65 -0.83
CA THR A 262 6.91 16.29 -0.54
C THR A 262 7.89 16.25 0.62
N GLU A 263 8.00 15.09 1.29
CA GLU A 263 9.00 14.84 2.34
C GLU A 263 10.46 15.00 1.85
N ARG A 264 10.70 14.90 0.55
CA ARG A 264 12.03 15.08 -0.07
C ARG A 264 12.37 16.54 -0.30
N ASN A 265 11.35 17.39 -0.43
CA ASN A 265 11.47 18.82 -0.69
C ASN A 265 10.76 19.63 0.40
N LYS A 266 11.07 19.37 1.66
CA LYS A 266 10.46 20.01 2.83
C LYS A 266 10.54 21.53 2.77
N ARG A 267 9.54 22.20 3.36
CA ARG A 267 9.57 23.64 3.60
C ARG A 267 10.72 23.99 4.56
N LYS A 268 11.06 25.26 4.66
CA LYS A 268 12.16 25.75 5.53
C LYS A 268 11.97 25.38 7.01
N ASP A 269 10.73 25.25 7.45
CA ASP A 269 10.35 24.84 8.81
C ASP A 269 10.37 23.32 9.01
N GLY A 270 10.68 22.54 7.97
CA GLY A 270 10.71 21.07 7.99
C GLY A 270 9.37 20.41 7.70
N SER A 271 8.29 21.20 7.46
CA SER A 271 6.96 20.65 7.16
C SER A 271 6.85 20.07 5.76
N TYR A 272 5.93 19.12 5.60
CA TYR A 272 5.56 18.52 4.32
C TYR A 272 4.16 17.91 4.40
N ASP A 273 3.60 17.54 3.25
CA ASP A 273 2.23 17.08 3.08
C ASP A 273 2.11 15.80 2.28
N VAL A 274 3.19 15.39 1.62
CA VAL A 274 3.18 14.18 0.78
C VAL A 274 4.39 13.32 1.09
N LYS A 275 4.15 12.08 1.44
CA LYS A 275 5.17 11.04 1.61
C LYS A 275 4.96 9.97 0.54
N PHE A 276 6.03 9.48 -0.10
CA PHE A 276 5.85 8.53 -1.18
C PHE A 276 6.97 7.49 -1.27
N GLU A 277 6.60 6.31 -1.77
CA GLU A 277 7.52 5.23 -2.10
C GLU A 277 7.20 4.69 -3.50
N SER A 278 8.23 4.53 -4.33
CA SER A 278 8.10 4.01 -5.69
C SER A 278 8.76 2.64 -5.80
N TYR A 279 8.12 1.72 -6.53
CA TYR A 279 8.68 0.43 -6.90
C TYR A 279 9.20 0.48 -8.34
N GLY A 280 10.50 0.28 -8.54
CA GLY A 280 11.14 0.19 -9.85
C GLY A 280 11.88 1.40 -10.30
#